data_0a9e2b3297ca6c09dfacac1c5d093a00
#
_entry.id   0a9e2b3297ca6c09dfacac1c5d093a00
#
_cell.length_a   1.000
_cell.length_b   1.000
_cell.length_c   1.000
_cell.angle_alpha   90.00
_cell.angle_beta   90.00
_cell.angle_gamma   90.00
#
_symmetry.space_group_name_H-M   'P 1'
#
loop_
_entity.id
_entity.type
_entity.pdbx_description
1 polymer ?
#
loop_
_entity_poly.entity_id
_entity_poly.type
_entity_poly.pdbx_seq_one_letter_code
_entity_poly.pdbx_strand_id
1 'polypeptide(L)'
;MPESRSITQPLLDAIAPTRFQTAGAIDDFFQSRKQIPYIAWFNETLSAKPPWEKVVLVDDRQNDIGFHRFWNQISLLFGAEDISVVQFVSLMSILANEVRANFTPVAEKIGRQGHPGLAYPFDRIDGVKKSYNTLSGNRTAFDCFNNRHFIAAHNALPLASQLARTTDVRWKSDSYPAGVPTEPKLGTSGFAMQADFMKFRGRGFIQTTGRANYKPLIQFVLDYGGENSTVDFFQNKWKEKSPDQIAYATTNEDWDALFQQTDLIVACEAVRAHNEAAGGYLALAPDAEALNGTAAGSLYYMGKKISGSAAYANLFRDRVSAVVAAI
;
A
#
# COMPACT_ATOMS: atom_id res chain seq x y z
N MET A 1 -28.49 -6.01 9.35
CA MET A 1 -27.03 -5.98 9.49
C MET A 1 -26.74 -6.57 10.84
N PRO A 2 -25.79 -7.50 11.00
CA PRO A 2 -25.38 -7.94 12.32
C PRO A 2 -24.89 -6.71 13.08
N GLU A 3 -25.26 -6.60 14.35
CA GLU A 3 -24.78 -5.51 15.22
C GLU A 3 -23.25 -5.51 15.19
N SER A 4 -22.67 -4.36 14.82
CA SER A 4 -21.24 -4.14 14.89
C SER A 4 -20.78 -4.40 16.33
N ARG A 5 -19.98 -5.42 16.55
CA ARG A 5 -19.41 -5.71 17.86
C ARG A 5 -18.45 -4.59 18.22
N SER A 6 -18.82 -3.76 19.17
CA SER A 6 -17.94 -2.72 19.69
C SER A 6 -16.80 -3.35 20.51
N ILE A 7 -15.60 -2.81 20.37
CA ILE A 7 -14.48 -3.10 21.28
C ILE A 7 -14.85 -2.53 22.65
N THR A 8 -14.70 -3.34 23.68
CA THR A 8 -14.94 -2.91 25.07
C THR A 8 -13.63 -2.74 25.83
N GLN A 9 -13.63 -1.89 26.87
CA GLN A 9 -12.41 -1.66 27.65
C GLN A 9 -11.86 -2.95 28.29
N PRO A 10 -12.69 -3.86 28.87
CA PRO A 10 -12.16 -5.12 29.39
C PRO A 10 -11.45 -5.99 28.36
N LEU A 11 -11.88 -5.97 27.08
CA LEU A 11 -11.18 -6.70 26.02
C LEU A 11 -9.82 -6.06 25.72
N LEU A 12 -9.76 -4.73 25.70
CA LEU A 12 -8.47 -4.02 25.52
C LEU A 12 -7.53 -4.28 26.71
N ASP A 13 -8.02 -4.21 27.93
CA ASP A 13 -7.21 -4.44 29.12
C ASP A 13 -6.61 -5.86 29.14
N ALA A 14 -7.36 -6.84 28.62
CA ALA A 14 -6.89 -8.23 28.53
C ALA A 14 -5.76 -8.44 27.52
N ILE A 15 -5.62 -7.58 26.52
CA ILE A 15 -4.58 -7.67 25.47
C ILE A 15 -3.53 -6.55 25.56
N ALA A 16 -3.76 -5.51 26.35
CA ALA A 16 -2.88 -4.35 26.47
C ALA A 16 -1.43 -4.68 26.87
N PRO A 17 -1.17 -5.66 27.76
CA PRO A 17 0.20 -6.02 28.15
C PRO A 17 0.97 -6.73 27.03
N THR A 18 0.27 -7.26 26.02
CA THR A 18 0.89 -8.06 24.97
C THR A 18 1.55 -7.18 23.92
N ARG A 19 2.80 -7.53 23.61
CA ARG A 19 3.61 -6.90 22.56
C ARG A 19 4.17 -7.93 21.62
N PHE A 20 4.24 -7.60 20.34
CA PHE A 20 4.82 -8.44 19.31
C PHE A 20 6.06 -7.80 18.72
N GLN A 21 7.15 -8.55 18.67
CA GLN A 21 8.41 -8.16 18.00
C GLN A 21 8.64 -8.95 16.71
N THR A 22 8.04 -10.11 16.59
CA THR A 22 8.21 -11.03 15.47
C THR A 22 6.93 -11.79 15.15
N ALA A 23 6.89 -12.45 14.00
CA ALA A 23 5.83 -13.39 13.65
C ALA A 23 5.74 -14.55 14.67
N GLY A 24 6.87 -15.03 15.19
CA GLY A 24 6.88 -16.05 16.24
C GLY A 24 6.16 -15.61 17.51
N ALA A 25 6.37 -14.36 17.97
CA ALA A 25 5.67 -13.83 19.13
C ALA A 25 4.14 -13.74 18.91
N ILE A 26 3.70 -13.52 17.67
CA ILE A 26 2.27 -13.56 17.31
C ILE A 26 1.75 -14.99 17.45
N ASP A 27 2.44 -15.96 16.86
CA ASP A 27 2.04 -17.38 16.95
C ASP A 27 2.03 -17.90 18.40
N ASP A 28 3.03 -17.57 19.20
CA ASP A 28 3.11 -17.95 20.63
C ASP A 28 1.94 -17.39 21.45
N PHE A 29 1.54 -16.16 21.18
CA PHE A 29 0.37 -15.56 21.82
C PHE A 29 -0.92 -16.33 21.50
N PHE A 30 -1.16 -16.68 20.24
CA PHE A 30 -2.32 -17.45 19.85
C PHE A 30 -2.22 -18.90 20.30
N GLN A 31 -1.04 -19.51 20.24
CA GLN A 31 -0.80 -20.86 20.75
C GLN A 31 -1.11 -20.96 22.24
N SER A 32 -0.72 -19.96 23.03
CA SER A 32 -0.96 -19.97 24.48
C SER A 32 -2.44 -19.77 24.84
N ARG A 33 -3.17 -18.96 24.07
CA ARG A 33 -4.57 -18.61 24.36
C ARG A 33 -5.60 -19.51 23.66
N LYS A 34 -5.28 -19.96 22.45
CA LYS A 34 -6.20 -20.67 21.55
C LYS A 34 -5.72 -22.07 21.19
N GLN A 35 -4.54 -22.48 21.66
CA GLN A 35 -3.88 -23.76 21.44
C GLN A 35 -3.49 -24.06 19.98
N ILE A 36 -3.58 -23.07 19.11
CA ILE A 36 -3.17 -23.14 17.70
C ILE A 36 -2.54 -21.80 17.27
N PRO A 37 -1.59 -21.79 16.31
CA PRO A 37 -0.97 -20.58 15.82
C PRO A 37 -1.96 -19.68 15.06
N TYR A 38 -1.55 -18.42 14.87
CA TYR A 38 -2.45 -17.37 14.37
C TYR A 38 -3.18 -17.71 13.06
N ILE A 39 -2.44 -18.16 12.03
CA ILE A 39 -3.06 -18.45 10.72
C ILE A 39 -4.12 -19.56 10.83
N ALA A 40 -3.82 -20.64 11.54
CA ALA A 40 -4.78 -21.71 11.76
C ALA A 40 -6.00 -21.22 12.53
N TRP A 41 -5.79 -20.48 13.63
CA TRP A 41 -6.86 -19.88 14.41
C TRP A 41 -7.74 -18.94 13.57
N PHE A 42 -7.12 -18.06 12.77
CA PHE A 42 -7.85 -17.14 11.90
C PHE A 42 -8.75 -17.89 10.92
N ASN A 43 -8.18 -18.88 10.24
CA ASN A 43 -8.90 -19.66 9.24
C ASN A 43 -10.06 -20.47 9.83
N GLU A 44 -9.88 -21.05 11.00
CA GLU A 44 -10.93 -21.83 11.67
C GLU A 44 -12.02 -20.94 12.30
N THR A 45 -11.63 -19.77 12.82
CA THR A 45 -12.52 -18.93 13.64
C THR A 45 -13.24 -17.86 12.84
N LEU A 46 -12.53 -17.21 11.88
CA LEU A 46 -12.99 -15.96 11.25
C LEU A 46 -13.29 -16.12 9.76
N SER A 47 -12.54 -16.93 9.01
CA SER A 47 -12.60 -16.94 7.55
C SER A 47 -13.97 -17.32 6.96
N ALA A 48 -14.82 -18.01 7.71
CA ALA A 48 -16.16 -18.37 7.29
C ALA A 48 -17.25 -17.38 7.77
N LYS A 49 -16.89 -16.33 8.48
CA LYS A 49 -17.84 -15.42 9.14
C LYS A 49 -17.66 -13.98 8.66
N PRO A 50 -18.77 -13.21 8.48
CA PRO A 50 -18.67 -11.77 8.31
C PRO A 50 -17.95 -11.11 9.51
N PRO A 51 -17.12 -10.11 9.26
CA PRO A 51 -16.79 -9.48 7.97
C PRO A 51 -15.53 -10.06 7.28
N TRP A 52 -15.12 -11.26 7.64
CA TRP A 52 -13.91 -11.93 7.15
C TRP A 52 -14.19 -13.05 6.14
N GLU A 53 -15.45 -13.27 5.77
CA GLU A 53 -15.80 -14.34 4.83
C GLU A 53 -14.96 -14.25 3.55
N LYS A 54 -14.49 -15.41 3.10
CA LYS A 54 -13.62 -15.57 1.91
C LYS A 54 -12.17 -15.09 2.05
N VAL A 55 -11.77 -14.64 3.24
CA VAL A 55 -10.36 -14.37 3.54
C VAL A 55 -9.78 -15.60 4.22
N VAL A 56 -8.95 -16.34 3.48
CA VAL A 56 -8.23 -17.52 3.98
C VAL A 56 -6.75 -17.21 3.90
N LEU A 57 -6.06 -17.25 5.03
CA LEU A 57 -4.62 -16.99 5.10
C LEU A 57 -3.83 -18.23 4.70
N VAL A 58 -2.72 -18.03 4.01
CA VAL A 58 -1.81 -19.12 3.62
C VAL A 58 -0.78 -19.34 4.73
N ASP A 59 -0.68 -20.57 5.20
CA ASP A 59 0.38 -20.97 6.12
C ASP A 59 1.70 -21.15 5.36
N ASP A 60 2.67 -20.31 5.64
CA ASP A 60 3.95 -20.19 4.96
C ASP A 60 5.16 -20.48 5.86
N ARG A 61 4.91 -21.03 7.06
CA ARG A 61 5.95 -21.23 8.07
C ARG A 61 7.14 -22.06 7.59
N GLN A 62 6.94 -22.96 6.64
CA GLN A 62 8.00 -23.83 6.13
C GLN A 62 8.95 -23.14 5.14
N ASN A 63 8.51 -22.04 4.54
CA ASN A 63 9.22 -21.38 3.44
C ASN A 63 9.79 -20.00 3.80
N ASP A 64 9.55 -19.54 5.03
CA ASP A 64 9.91 -18.18 5.48
C ASP A 64 9.51 -17.09 4.47
N ILE A 65 8.30 -17.20 3.93
CA ILE A 65 7.71 -16.27 2.96
C ILE A 65 6.37 -15.76 3.48
N GLY A 66 5.83 -14.75 2.82
CA GLY A 66 4.48 -14.28 3.09
C GLY A 66 4.31 -13.72 4.50
N PHE A 67 3.41 -14.30 5.29
CA PHE A 67 3.01 -13.80 6.60
C PHE A 67 4.21 -13.70 7.57
N HIS A 68 4.96 -14.78 7.77
CA HIS A 68 6.05 -14.80 8.74
C HIS A 68 7.18 -13.86 8.33
N ARG A 69 7.58 -13.90 7.08
CA ARG A 69 8.60 -12.98 6.56
C ARG A 69 8.19 -11.51 6.72
N PHE A 70 6.92 -11.18 6.48
CA PHE A 70 6.41 -9.82 6.65
C PHE A 70 6.44 -9.39 8.13
N TRP A 71 5.89 -10.21 9.02
CA TRP A 71 5.80 -9.85 10.45
C TRP A 71 7.11 -9.95 11.21
N ASN A 72 8.16 -10.51 10.62
CA ASN A 72 9.53 -10.39 11.13
C ASN A 72 10.15 -9.01 10.84
N GLN A 73 9.48 -8.14 10.09
CA GLN A 73 9.91 -6.77 9.77
C GLN A 73 9.21 -5.70 10.63
N ILE A 74 8.72 -6.04 11.83
CA ILE A 74 7.96 -5.12 12.70
C ILE A 74 8.72 -3.81 12.96
N SER A 75 10.01 -3.87 13.26
CA SER A 75 10.82 -2.69 13.52
C SER A 75 10.89 -1.75 12.31
N LEU A 76 10.96 -2.29 11.11
CA LEU A 76 10.98 -1.51 9.87
C LEU A 76 9.59 -0.94 9.54
N LEU A 77 8.53 -1.73 9.74
CA LEU A 77 7.16 -1.34 9.46
C LEU A 77 6.65 -0.20 10.34
N PHE A 78 7.06 -0.17 11.61
CA PHE A 78 6.54 0.75 12.61
C PHE A 78 7.58 1.74 13.14
N GLY A 79 8.86 1.54 12.84
CA GLY A 79 9.94 2.33 13.46
C GLY A 79 10.03 2.11 14.97
N ALA A 80 9.57 0.96 15.46
CA ALA A 80 9.52 0.58 16.87
C ALA A 80 9.94 -0.87 17.04
N GLU A 81 10.47 -1.21 18.22
CA GLU A 81 10.91 -2.59 18.51
C GLU A 81 9.74 -3.57 18.62
N ASP A 82 8.58 -3.09 19.07
CA ASP A 82 7.38 -3.90 19.24
C ASP A 82 6.10 -3.15 18.91
N ILE A 83 5.03 -3.90 18.75
CA ILE A 83 3.68 -3.38 18.48
C ILE A 83 2.64 -4.03 19.41
N SER A 84 1.54 -3.31 19.64
CA SER A 84 0.39 -3.84 20.35
C SER A 84 -0.41 -4.84 19.51
N VAL A 85 -1.22 -5.67 20.16
CA VAL A 85 -2.18 -6.55 19.49
C VAL A 85 -3.12 -5.77 18.58
N VAL A 86 -3.58 -4.58 18.99
CA VAL A 86 -4.48 -3.74 18.20
C VAL A 86 -3.79 -3.21 16.93
N GLN A 87 -2.53 -2.79 17.03
CA GLN A 87 -1.73 -2.37 15.86
C GLN A 87 -1.53 -3.54 14.87
N PHE A 88 -1.18 -4.73 15.40
CA PHE A 88 -1.07 -5.95 14.60
C PHE A 88 -2.38 -6.24 13.84
N VAL A 89 -3.51 -6.34 14.54
CA VAL A 89 -4.81 -6.66 13.95
C VAL A 89 -5.23 -5.57 12.94
N SER A 90 -4.90 -4.32 13.21
CA SER A 90 -5.22 -3.20 12.33
C SER A 90 -4.46 -3.28 11.02
N LEU A 91 -3.13 -3.44 11.07
CA LEU A 91 -2.34 -3.59 9.84
C LEU A 91 -2.70 -4.87 9.08
N MET A 92 -2.94 -5.97 9.81
CA MET A 92 -3.44 -7.22 9.24
C MET A 92 -4.75 -7.01 8.45
N SER A 93 -5.67 -6.22 9.00
CA SER A 93 -6.96 -5.93 8.37
C SER A 93 -6.84 -5.09 7.09
N ILE A 94 -5.84 -4.22 7.02
CA ILE A 94 -5.49 -3.49 5.79
C ILE A 94 -4.95 -4.45 4.74
N LEU A 95 -3.93 -5.21 5.12
CA LEU A 95 -3.19 -6.08 4.20
C LEU A 95 -4.06 -7.16 3.57
N ALA A 96 -5.01 -7.70 4.32
CA ALA A 96 -5.96 -8.68 3.80
C ALA A 96 -6.79 -8.18 2.60
N ASN A 97 -6.97 -6.87 2.47
CA ASN A 97 -7.60 -6.29 1.29
C ASN A 97 -6.63 -6.08 0.12
N GLU A 98 -5.41 -5.62 0.43
CA GLU A 98 -4.47 -5.12 -0.56
C GLU A 98 -3.65 -6.25 -1.21
N VAL A 99 -3.16 -7.18 -0.40
CA VAL A 99 -2.28 -8.26 -0.87
C VAL A 99 -2.91 -9.65 -0.77
N ARG A 100 -4.17 -9.72 -0.37
CA ARG A 100 -4.89 -10.98 -0.16
C ARG A 100 -4.22 -11.87 0.89
N ALA A 101 -4.40 -13.19 0.74
CA ALA A 101 -3.96 -14.18 1.71
C ALA A 101 -2.44 -14.45 1.73
N ASN A 102 -1.70 -13.99 0.72
CA ASN A 102 -0.32 -14.45 0.50
C ASN A 102 0.75 -13.57 1.16
N PHE A 103 0.41 -12.40 1.67
CA PHE A 103 1.37 -11.46 2.29
C PHE A 103 2.66 -11.27 1.47
N THR A 104 2.53 -11.19 0.16
CA THR A 104 3.64 -10.92 -0.76
C THR A 104 3.43 -9.57 -1.44
N PRO A 105 4.49 -8.79 -1.65
CA PRO A 105 4.37 -7.55 -2.40
C PRO A 105 3.83 -7.83 -3.80
N VAL A 106 2.85 -7.06 -4.22
CA VAL A 106 2.28 -7.18 -5.55
C VAL A 106 2.53 -5.92 -6.37
N ALA A 107 2.60 -6.07 -7.68
CA ALA A 107 2.60 -4.96 -8.61
C ALA A 107 1.27 -4.96 -9.38
N GLU A 108 0.66 -3.78 -9.49
CA GLU A 108 -0.57 -3.60 -10.23
C GLU A 108 -0.38 -3.99 -11.69
N LYS A 109 -1.30 -4.78 -12.21
CA LYS A 109 -1.26 -5.21 -13.61
C LYS A 109 -1.84 -4.13 -14.51
N ILE A 110 -1.25 -3.96 -15.69
CA ILE A 110 -1.82 -3.12 -16.73
C ILE A 110 -3.17 -3.75 -17.15
N GLY A 111 -4.20 -2.91 -17.28
CA GLY A 111 -5.55 -3.34 -17.63
C GLY A 111 -5.62 -4.06 -18.97
N ARG A 112 -6.73 -4.75 -19.21
CA ARG A 112 -6.98 -5.51 -20.43
C ARG A 112 -7.20 -4.57 -21.61
N GLN A 113 -6.93 -5.08 -22.84
CA GLN A 113 -7.26 -4.42 -24.12
C GLN A 113 -6.70 -3.00 -24.26
N GLY A 114 -5.49 -2.76 -23.75
CA GLY A 114 -4.85 -1.44 -23.88
C GLY A 114 -5.36 -0.40 -22.90
N HIS A 115 -6.25 -0.76 -21.99
CA HIS A 115 -6.62 0.13 -20.90
C HIS A 115 -5.54 0.13 -19.82
N PRO A 116 -5.22 1.29 -19.25
CA PRO A 116 -4.33 1.34 -18.09
C PRO A 116 -4.97 0.63 -16.91
N GLY A 117 -4.19 -0.11 -16.15
CA GLY A 117 -4.61 -0.59 -14.84
C GLY A 117 -4.92 0.55 -13.86
N LEU A 118 -4.44 1.75 -14.17
CA LEU A 118 -4.53 2.95 -13.34
C LEU A 118 -5.55 3.93 -13.93
N ALA A 119 -6.83 3.72 -13.72
CA ALA A 119 -7.87 4.65 -14.17
C ALA A 119 -8.19 5.74 -13.14
N TYR A 120 -7.84 5.55 -11.87
CA TYR A 120 -8.20 6.48 -10.79
C TYR A 120 -7.66 7.91 -10.96
N PRO A 121 -6.50 8.20 -11.62
CA PRO A 121 -6.09 9.56 -11.88
C PRO A 121 -7.07 10.33 -12.75
N PHE A 122 -7.92 9.62 -13.50
CA PHE A 122 -8.96 10.19 -14.34
C PHE A 122 -10.31 10.32 -13.61
N ASP A 123 -10.43 9.80 -12.40
CA ASP A 123 -11.69 9.73 -11.64
C ASP A 123 -12.31 11.08 -11.31
N ARG A 124 -11.51 12.13 -11.28
CA ARG A 124 -11.94 13.50 -10.97
C ARG A 124 -12.12 14.34 -12.21
N ILE A 125 -12.10 13.72 -13.39
CA ILE A 125 -12.18 14.42 -14.67
C ILE A 125 -13.59 14.25 -15.23
N ASP A 126 -14.28 15.35 -15.48
CA ASP A 126 -15.61 15.33 -16.05
C ASP A 126 -15.64 14.59 -17.38
N GLY A 127 -16.59 13.66 -17.50
CA GLY A 127 -16.79 12.85 -18.69
C GLY A 127 -15.82 11.66 -18.86
N VAL A 128 -14.89 11.44 -17.92
CA VAL A 128 -14.07 10.24 -17.85
C VAL A 128 -14.60 9.34 -16.73
N LYS A 129 -14.95 8.11 -17.08
CA LYS A 129 -15.55 7.18 -16.11
C LYS A 129 -14.53 6.59 -15.15
N LYS A 130 -14.98 6.42 -13.91
CA LYS A 130 -14.25 6.12 -12.68
C LYS A 130 -13.92 4.67 -12.43
N SER A 131 -13.60 3.82 -13.40
CA SER A 131 -13.16 2.47 -13.04
C SER A 131 -12.15 1.92 -14.00
N TYR A 132 -11.26 1.09 -13.45
CA TYR A 132 -10.28 0.30 -14.19
C TYR A 132 -10.86 -0.41 -15.42
N ASN A 133 -12.14 -0.75 -15.35
CA ASN A 133 -12.81 -1.52 -16.37
C ASN A 133 -13.65 -0.67 -17.32
N THR A 134 -13.77 0.61 -17.08
CA THR A 134 -14.73 1.48 -17.77
C THR A 134 -14.12 2.66 -18.52
N LEU A 135 -12.84 2.70 -18.73
CA LEU A 135 -12.29 3.36 -19.92
C LEU A 135 -12.77 2.54 -21.12
N SER A 136 -14.08 2.36 -21.18
CA SER A 136 -14.75 1.48 -22.11
C SER A 136 -15.02 2.19 -23.40
N GLY A 137 -15.18 1.43 -24.43
CA GLY A 137 -15.55 1.89 -25.72
C GLY A 137 -14.35 2.44 -26.49
N ASN A 138 -14.56 3.47 -27.22
CA ASN A 138 -13.61 3.96 -28.21
C ASN A 138 -12.55 4.94 -27.68
N ARG A 139 -12.37 5.03 -26.34
CA ARG A 139 -11.37 5.93 -25.77
C ARG A 139 -10.05 5.21 -25.54
N THR A 140 -9.02 5.73 -26.14
CA THR A 140 -7.64 5.29 -25.92
C THR A 140 -7.04 5.97 -24.70
N ALA A 141 -5.97 5.40 -24.16
CA ALA A 141 -5.17 6.06 -23.13
C ALA A 141 -4.72 7.47 -23.58
N PHE A 142 -4.37 7.59 -24.85
CA PHE A 142 -3.97 8.86 -25.46
C PHE A 142 -5.08 9.93 -25.37
N ASP A 143 -6.35 9.57 -25.59
CA ASP A 143 -7.47 10.50 -25.48
C ASP A 143 -7.66 11.00 -24.06
N CYS A 144 -7.44 10.13 -23.07
CA CYS A 144 -7.52 10.51 -21.66
C CYS A 144 -6.43 11.52 -21.30
N PHE A 145 -5.19 11.31 -21.72
CA PHE A 145 -4.09 12.25 -21.48
C PHE A 145 -4.23 13.58 -22.21
N ASN A 146 -4.96 13.61 -23.31
CA ASN A 146 -5.25 14.83 -24.07
C ASN A 146 -6.48 15.58 -23.52
N ASN A 147 -7.19 15.02 -22.54
CA ASN A 147 -8.34 15.66 -21.96
C ASN A 147 -7.92 16.96 -21.24
N ARG A 148 -8.58 18.08 -21.56
CA ARG A 148 -8.28 19.41 -21.03
C ARG A 148 -8.38 19.47 -19.49
N HIS A 149 -9.31 18.74 -18.89
CA HIS A 149 -9.50 18.70 -17.44
C HIS A 149 -8.40 17.88 -16.77
N PHE A 150 -7.98 16.76 -17.38
CA PHE A 150 -6.81 16.02 -16.91
C PHE A 150 -5.57 16.90 -16.95
N ILE A 151 -5.34 17.60 -18.06
CA ILE A 151 -4.21 18.52 -18.22
C ILE A 151 -4.23 19.59 -17.13
N ALA A 152 -5.36 20.21 -16.86
CA ALA A 152 -5.49 21.23 -15.83
C ALA A 152 -5.34 20.67 -14.41
N ALA A 153 -5.97 19.53 -14.11
CA ALA A 153 -5.95 18.92 -12.78
C ALA A 153 -4.56 18.43 -12.36
N HIS A 154 -3.72 18.08 -13.33
CA HIS A 154 -2.37 17.58 -13.06
C HIS A 154 -1.27 18.60 -13.34
N ASN A 155 -1.60 19.91 -13.43
CA ASN A 155 -0.64 20.94 -13.82
C ASN A 155 0.21 20.47 -15.00
N ALA A 156 -0.45 19.82 -15.93
CA ALA A 156 0.24 19.14 -16.98
C ALA A 156 1.11 20.16 -17.68
N LEU A 157 2.31 19.80 -17.75
CA LEU A 157 3.42 20.38 -18.41
C LEU A 157 2.98 21.04 -19.71
N PRO A 158 3.64 22.13 -20.11
CA PRO A 158 3.48 22.74 -21.41
C PRO A 158 3.54 21.71 -22.53
N LEU A 159 3.07 22.05 -23.71
CA LEU A 159 2.96 21.19 -24.89
C LEU A 159 4.19 20.27 -25.13
N ALA A 160 5.39 20.71 -24.79
CA ALA A 160 6.62 19.92 -24.91
C ALA A 160 6.58 18.61 -24.07
N SER A 161 5.91 18.61 -22.94
CA SER A 161 5.78 17.41 -22.09
C SER A 161 4.62 16.53 -22.52
N GLN A 162 3.73 17.03 -23.32
CA GLN A 162 2.74 16.18 -23.99
C GLN A 162 3.42 15.27 -25.02
N LEU A 163 4.60 15.63 -25.51
CA LEU A 163 5.43 14.78 -26.34
C LEU A 163 5.97 13.54 -25.61
N ALA A 164 5.92 13.52 -24.27
CA ALA A 164 6.24 12.36 -23.46
C ALA A 164 5.19 11.25 -23.57
N ARG A 165 4.12 11.48 -24.30
CA ARG A 165 3.05 10.50 -24.49
C ARG A 165 3.42 9.57 -25.62
N THR A 166 3.19 8.29 -25.40
CA THR A 166 3.23 7.33 -26.49
C THR A 166 1.86 7.22 -27.13
N THR A 167 1.82 6.92 -28.42
CA THR A 167 0.61 6.52 -29.15
C THR A 167 0.23 5.06 -28.84
N ASP A 168 1.07 4.33 -28.10
CA ASP A 168 0.76 2.97 -27.68
C ASP A 168 -0.39 2.96 -26.67
N VAL A 169 -1.54 2.53 -27.14
CA VAL A 169 -2.75 2.40 -26.33
C VAL A 169 -2.61 1.45 -25.14
N ARG A 170 -1.59 0.62 -25.10
CA ARG A 170 -1.35 -0.36 -24.02
C ARG A 170 -0.59 0.19 -22.84
N TRP A 171 -0.09 1.42 -22.90
CA TRP A 171 0.65 2.10 -21.83
C TRP A 171 1.80 1.27 -21.25
N LYS A 172 2.55 0.63 -22.10
CA LYS A 172 3.63 -0.26 -21.68
C LYS A 172 4.99 0.43 -21.55
N SER A 173 5.09 1.66 -22.03
CA SER A 173 6.37 2.38 -22.01
C SER A 173 6.57 3.06 -20.66
N ASP A 174 7.72 2.82 -20.06
CA ASP A 174 8.26 3.56 -18.92
C ASP A 174 9.33 4.57 -19.36
N SER A 175 9.54 4.70 -20.66
CA SER A 175 10.52 5.60 -21.25
C SER A 175 9.92 6.97 -21.54
N TYR A 176 10.69 7.99 -21.29
CA TYR A 176 10.35 9.37 -21.69
C TYR A 176 10.95 9.67 -23.04
N PRO A 177 10.25 10.41 -23.93
CA PRO A 177 10.77 10.78 -25.22
C PRO A 177 12.04 11.65 -25.11
N ALA A 178 12.88 11.59 -26.12
CA ALA A 178 14.03 12.48 -26.25
C ALA A 178 13.59 13.95 -26.21
N GLY A 179 14.37 14.80 -25.53
CA GLY A 179 14.09 16.23 -25.41
C GLY A 179 13.14 16.63 -24.29
N VAL A 180 12.58 15.66 -23.55
CA VAL A 180 11.86 15.95 -22.31
C VAL A 180 12.89 16.34 -21.24
N PRO A 181 12.68 17.45 -20.49
CA PRO A 181 13.58 17.83 -19.41
C PRO A 181 13.73 16.70 -18.39
N THR A 182 14.97 16.39 -18.02
CA THR A 182 15.30 15.33 -17.04
C THR A 182 14.82 15.65 -15.62
N GLU A 183 14.50 16.90 -15.38
CA GLU A 183 13.89 17.40 -14.15
C GLU A 183 12.61 18.15 -14.51
N PRO A 184 11.55 17.45 -14.91
CA PRO A 184 10.31 18.14 -15.12
C PRO A 184 9.90 18.77 -13.79
N LYS A 185 9.62 20.07 -13.77
CA LYS A 185 8.94 20.75 -12.66
C LYS A 185 7.54 20.18 -12.56
N LEU A 186 7.50 18.92 -12.16
CA LEU A 186 6.27 18.21 -12.00
C LEU A 186 5.63 18.76 -10.76
N GLY A 187 4.46 19.32 -10.92
CA GLY A 187 3.63 19.66 -9.81
C GLY A 187 3.46 18.46 -8.89
N THR A 188 2.83 18.64 -7.79
CA THR A 188 2.61 17.66 -6.73
C THR A 188 1.83 16.40 -7.15
N SER A 189 1.27 16.35 -8.36
CA SER A 189 0.58 15.17 -8.87
C SER A 189 1.59 14.09 -9.25
N GLY A 190 1.35 12.88 -8.80
CA GLY A 190 2.23 11.74 -9.05
C GLY A 190 2.30 11.26 -10.49
N PHE A 191 1.56 11.86 -11.43
CA PHE A 191 1.40 11.39 -12.80
C PHE A 191 1.31 12.57 -13.78
N ALA A 192 2.45 13.09 -14.20
CA ALA A 192 2.47 14.17 -15.16
C ALA A 192 2.73 13.70 -16.60
N MET A 193 3.32 12.53 -16.76
CA MET A 193 3.64 11.93 -18.03
C MET A 193 3.09 10.52 -18.15
N GLN A 194 2.83 10.06 -19.37
CA GLN A 194 2.30 8.72 -19.58
C GLN A 194 3.20 7.62 -19.01
N ALA A 195 4.52 7.77 -19.11
CA ALA A 195 5.48 6.84 -18.53
C ALA A 195 5.31 6.68 -17.01
N ASP A 196 4.86 7.69 -16.31
CA ASP A 196 4.62 7.63 -14.85
C ASP A 196 3.57 6.58 -14.47
N PHE A 197 2.59 6.33 -15.33
CA PHE A 197 1.54 5.34 -15.08
C PHE A 197 2.08 3.91 -15.06
N MET A 198 3.03 3.61 -15.90
CA MET A 198 3.69 2.31 -15.89
C MET A 198 4.74 2.23 -14.78
N LYS A 199 5.57 3.24 -14.68
CA LYS A 199 6.71 3.29 -13.77
C LYS A 199 6.29 3.33 -12.30
N PHE A 200 5.31 4.18 -11.96
CA PHE A 200 4.86 4.42 -10.59
C PHE A 200 3.46 3.86 -10.31
N ARG A 201 3.14 2.73 -10.95
CA ARG A 201 1.92 1.98 -10.65
C ARG A 201 1.96 1.44 -9.24
N GLY A 202 0.81 1.02 -8.73
CA GLY A 202 0.71 0.46 -7.39
C GLY A 202 1.63 -0.74 -7.17
N ARG A 203 2.45 -0.69 -6.11
CA ARG A 203 3.35 -1.77 -5.70
C ARG A 203 3.37 -1.94 -4.20
N GLY A 204 3.86 -3.09 -3.78
CA GLY A 204 4.07 -3.41 -2.37
C GLY A 204 2.82 -3.93 -1.69
N PHE A 205 2.80 -3.76 -0.38
CA PHE A 205 1.74 -4.26 0.49
C PHE A 205 0.50 -3.36 0.54
N ILE A 206 0.67 -2.06 0.27
CA ILE A 206 -0.38 -1.03 0.35
C ILE A 206 -0.60 -0.32 -0.97
N GLN A 207 -0.12 -0.90 -2.07
CA GLN A 207 -0.27 -0.34 -3.41
C GLN A 207 0.24 1.11 -3.50
N THR A 208 1.49 1.34 -3.02
CA THR A 208 2.16 2.64 -3.16
C THR A 208 2.15 3.07 -4.61
N THR A 209 1.56 4.22 -4.90
CA THR A 209 1.29 4.66 -6.27
C THR A 209 1.62 6.13 -6.46
N GLY A 210 2.15 6.47 -7.63
CA GLY A 210 2.45 7.85 -8.01
C GLY A 210 3.86 8.30 -7.62
N ARG A 211 4.47 9.09 -8.49
CA ARG A 211 5.85 9.57 -8.34
C ARG A 211 6.14 10.20 -6.97
N ALA A 212 5.21 11.01 -6.47
CA ALA A 212 5.37 11.68 -5.19
C ALA A 212 5.54 10.70 -4.02
N ASN A 213 4.85 9.57 -4.05
CA ASN A 213 4.93 8.53 -3.02
C ASN A 213 6.15 7.62 -3.16
N TYR A 214 6.79 7.62 -4.33
CA TYR A 214 8.02 6.87 -4.56
C TYR A 214 9.28 7.67 -4.19
N LYS A 215 9.22 9.00 -4.15
CA LYS A 215 10.37 9.85 -3.77
C LYS A 215 10.90 9.55 -2.35
N PRO A 216 10.07 9.41 -1.31
CA PRO A 216 10.56 9.00 0.01
C PRO A 216 11.29 7.66 -0.02
N LEU A 217 10.85 6.71 -0.87
CA LEU A 217 11.54 5.43 -1.02
C LEU A 217 12.90 5.56 -1.69
N ILE A 218 13.07 6.50 -2.63
CA ILE A 218 14.39 6.81 -3.20
C ILE A 218 15.33 7.28 -2.09
N GLN A 219 14.88 8.23 -1.28
CA GLN A 219 15.70 8.75 -0.17
C GLN A 219 16.04 7.64 0.82
N PHE A 220 15.05 6.82 1.18
CA PHE A 220 15.27 5.66 2.04
C PHE A 220 16.35 4.71 1.49
N VAL A 221 16.29 4.36 0.20
CA VAL A 221 17.31 3.49 -0.44
C VAL A 221 18.69 4.14 -0.38
N LEU A 222 18.79 5.45 -0.63
CA LEU A 222 20.07 6.18 -0.56
C LEU A 222 20.66 6.21 0.86
N ASP A 223 19.81 6.29 1.88
CA ASP A 223 20.22 6.42 3.28
C ASP A 223 20.30 5.06 4.01
N TYR A 224 19.91 3.97 3.36
CA TYR A 224 19.89 2.66 3.99
C TYR A 224 21.29 2.17 4.35
N GLY A 225 21.53 1.96 5.64
CA GLY A 225 22.83 1.52 6.17
C GLY A 225 22.94 0.04 6.50
N GLY A 226 21.89 -0.76 6.21
CA GLY A 226 21.93 -2.20 6.42
C GLY A 226 22.56 -2.95 5.24
N GLU A 227 22.84 -4.22 5.44
CA GLU A 227 23.38 -5.09 4.38
C GLU A 227 22.27 -5.62 3.47
N ASN A 228 22.28 -5.25 2.20
CA ASN A 228 21.42 -5.80 1.17
C ASN A 228 21.97 -5.52 -0.23
N SER A 229 22.35 -6.56 -0.94
CA SER A 229 23.02 -6.44 -2.25
C SER A 229 22.20 -5.71 -3.31
N THR A 230 20.88 -5.80 -3.28
CA THR A 230 20.00 -5.08 -4.21
C THR A 230 19.99 -3.58 -3.84
N VAL A 231 19.89 -3.23 -2.57
CA VAL A 231 19.97 -1.83 -2.13
C VAL A 231 21.33 -1.24 -2.48
N ASP A 232 22.41 -1.94 -2.20
CA ASP A 232 23.78 -1.52 -2.53
C ASP A 232 23.96 -1.26 -4.04
N PHE A 233 23.38 -2.13 -4.86
CA PHE A 233 23.38 -1.93 -6.32
C PHE A 233 22.68 -0.62 -6.68
N PHE A 234 21.51 -0.32 -6.12
CA PHE A 234 20.79 0.91 -6.43
C PHE A 234 21.45 2.14 -5.83
N GLN A 235 22.04 2.08 -4.64
CA GLN A 235 22.85 3.17 -4.08
C GLN A 235 23.98 3.54 -5.03
N ASN A 236 24.72 2.57 -5.55
CA ASN A 236 25.79 2.79 -6.52
C ASN A 236 25.27 3.36 -7.86
N LYS A 237 24.17 2.80 -8.38
CA LYS A 237 23.52 3.25 -9.62
C LYS A 237 23.01 4.69 -9.53
N TRP A 238 22.60 5.11 -8.34
CA TRP A 238 21.98 6.41 -8.08
C TRP A 238 22.94 7.45 -7.49
N LYS A 239 24.17 7.06 -7.25
CA LYS A 239 25.20 7.93 -6.69
C LYS A 239 25.25 9.28 -7.45
N GLU A 240 25.36 10.37 -6.69
CA GLU A 240 25.46 11.74 -7.21
C GLU A 240 24.22 12.27 -7.97
N LYS A 241 23.08 11.57 -7.90
CA LYS A 241 21.83 12.03 -8.52
C LYS A 241 20.87 12.54 -7.45
N SER A 242 20.13 13.58 -7.78
CA SER A 242 19.00 14.01 -6.94
C SER A 242 17.84 13.00 -7.00
N PRO A 243 16.97 12.96 -5.98
CA PRO A 243 15.77 12.11 -6.03
C PRO A 243 14.89 12.33 -7.27
N ASP A 244 14.82 13.54 -7.79
CA ASP A 244 14.08 13.84 -9.02
C ASP A 244 14.75 13.24 -10.26
N GLN A 245 16.08 13.36 -10.37
CA GLN A 245 16.85 12.71 -11.43
C GLN A 245 16.74 11.19 -11.38
N ILE A 246 16.75 10.61 -10.17
CA ILE A 246 16.57 9.18 -9.95
C ILE A 246 15.16 8.76 -10.38
N ALA A 247 14.11 9.45 -9.90
CA ALA A 247 12.73 9.16 -10.27
C ALA A 247 12.52 9.23 -11.80
N TYR A 248 13.18 10.16 -12.47
CA TYR A 248 13.17 10.26 -13.93
C TYR A 248 13.87 9.06 -14.59
N ALA A 249 15.05 8.68 -14.09
CA ALA A 249 15.93 7.69 -14.72
C ALA A 249 15.56 6.23 -14.38
N THR A 250 14.76 5.99 -13.33
CA THR A 250 14.34 4.62 -12.96
C THR A 250 13.45 4.01 -14.02
N THR A 251 13.50 2.69 -14.11
CA THR A 251 12.64 1.89 -14.97
C THR A 251 11.56 1.16 -14.16
N ASN A 252 10.62 0.56 -14.85
CA ASN A 252 9.63 -0.31 -14.24
C ASN A 252 10.29 -1.52 -13.56
N GLU A 253 11.30 -2.09 -14.19
CA GLU A 253 12.08 -3.24 -13.69
C GLU A 253 12.88 -2.87 -12.44
N ASP A 254 13.42 -1.66 -12.38
CA ASP A 254 14.10 -1.16 -11.18
C ASP A 254 13.16 -1.18 -9.97
N TRP A 255 11.94 -0.71 -10.15
CA TRP A 255 10.95 -0.71 -9.09
C TRP A 255 10.43 -2.12 -8.74
N ASP A 256 10.25 -2.99 -9.72
CA ASP A 256 9.89 -4.37 -9.47
C ASP A 256 11.00 -5.08 -8.67
N ALA A 257 12.28 -4.83 -8.98
CA ALA A 257 13.41 -5.37 -8.21
C ALA A 257 13.44 -4.83 -6.77
N LEU A 258 13.29 -3.52 -6.59
CA LEU A 258 13.29 -2.90 -5.26
C LEU A 258 12.16 -3.42 -4.35
N PHE A 259 10.96 -3.63 -4.88
CA PHE A 259 9.85 -4.12 -4.08
C PHE A 259 9.86 -5.62 -3.83
N GLN A 260 10.55 -6.41 -4.64
CA GLN A 260 10.51 -7.88 -4.58
C GLN A 260 11.80 -8.51 -4.07
N GLN A 261 12.98 -7.90 -4.34
CA GLN A 261 14.29 -8.52 -4.12
C GLN A 261 15.07 -7.96 -2.92
N THR A 262 14.53 -6.98 -2.23
CA THR A 262 15.18 -6.34 -1.07
C THR A 262 14.79 -6.95 0.28
N ASP A 263 14.46 -8.23 0.33
CA ASP A 263 13.96 -8.88 1.55
C ASP A 263 12.84 -8.11 2.25
N LEU A 264 11.93 -7.56 1.43
CA LEU A 264 10.80 -6.73 1.83
C LEU A 264 11.17 -5.33 2.38
N ILE A 265 12.44 -4.96 2.49
CA ILE A 265 12.89 -3.70 3.10
C ILE A 265 12.15 -2.50 2.49
N VAL A 266 12.19 -2.36 1.15
CA VAL A 266 11.53 -1.23 0.47
C VAL A 266 10.01 -1.33 0.52
N ALA A 267 9.46 -2.54 0.47
CA ALA A 267 8.02 -2.76 0.57
C ALA A 267 7.48 -2.45 1.98
N CYS A 268 8.22 -2.76 3.03
CA CYS A 268 7.89 -2.41 4.41
C CYS A 268 8.05 -0.91 4.68
N GLU A 269 9.13 -0.31 4.17
CA GLU A 269 9.31 1.13 4.24
C GLU A 269 8.17 1.90 3.56
N ALA A 270 7.66 1.39 2.45
CA ALA A 270 6.50 1.97 1.79
C ALA A 270 5.25 1.98 2.71
N VAL A 271 5.03 0.94 3.52
CA VAL A 271 3.97 0.91 4.54
C VAL A 271 4.22 1.98 5.60
N ARG A 272 5.44 2.07 6.12
CA ARG A 272 5.82 3.05 7.13
C ARG A 272 5.66 4.49 6.62
N ALA A 273 6.19 4.79 5.45
CA ALA A 273 6.08 6.12 4.83
C ALA A 273 4.63 6.52 4.56
N HIS A 274 3.79 5.58 4.13
CA HIS A 274 2.36 5.82 3.95
C HIS A 274 1.65 6.13 5.27
N ASN A 275 1.96 5.39 6.33
CA ASN A 275 1.43 5.65 7.67
C ASN A 275 1.82 7.04 8.18
N GLU A 276 3.07 7.43 8.03
CA GLU A 276 3.58 8.75 8.43
C GLU A 276 2.91 9.88 7.63
N ALA A 277 2.84 9.75 6.31
CA ALA A 277 2.21 10.73 5.43
C ALA A 277 0.71 10.92 5.74
N ALA A 278 0.03 9.90 6.25
CA ALA A 278 -1.36 9.97 6.68
C ALA A 278 -1.54 10.43 8.14
N GLY A 279 -0.47 10.90 8.80
CA GLY A 279 -0.51 11.40 10.17
C GLY A 279 -0.46 10.30 11.23
N GLY A 280 0.24 9.20 10.94
CA GLY A 280 0.46 8.13 11.91
C GLY A 280 -0.81 7.36 12.30
N TYR A 281 -1.61 7.00 11.31
CA TYR A 281 -2.91 6.34 11.57
C TYR A 281 -2.81 4.99 12.31
N LEU A 282 -1.64 4.34 12.28
CA LEU A 282 -1.38 3.11 13.06
C LEU A 282 -1.07 3.41 14.55
N ALA A 283 -0.90 4.68 14.93
CA ALA A 283 -0.79 5.11 16.32
C ALA A 283 -2.19 5.20 16.94
N LEU A 284 -2.76 4.06 17.25
CA LEU A 284 -4.11 3.96 17.79
C LEU A 284 -4.17 4.28 19.28
N ALA A 285 -5.24 4.95 19.70
CA ALA A 285 -5.51 5.15 21.13
C ALA A 285 -5.78 3.81 21.84
N PRO A 286 -5.30 3.62 23.06
CA PRO A 286 -5.53 2.38 23.84
C PRO A 286 -6.91 2.34 24.52
N ASP A 287 -7.85 3.17 24.13
CA ASP A 287 -9.12 3.44 24.78
C ASP A 287 -10.27 3.01 23.89
N ALA A 288 -11.20 2.25 24.47
CA ALA A 288 -12.30 1.65 23.73
C ALA A 288 -13.25 2.70 23.14
N GLU A 289 -13.50 3.82 23.84
CA GLU A 289 -14.36 4.89 23.36
C GLU A 289 -13.73 5.57 22.13
N ALA A 290 -12.44 5.89 22.21
CA ALA A 290 -11.70 6.47 21.09
C ALA A 290 -11.63 5.53 19.90
N LEU A 291 -11.37 4.24 20.09
CA LEU A 291 -11.30 3.26 19.00
C LEU A 291 -12.66 3.07 18.29
N ASN A 292 -13.76 3.07 19.01
CA ASN A 292 -15.10 2.93 18.45
C ASN A 292 -15.65 4.22 17.83
N GLY A 293 -15.05 5.36 18.13
CA GLY A 293 -15.43 6.67 17.63
C GLY A 293 -15.20 6.90 16.14
N THR A 294 -15.22 8.15 15.71
CA THR A 294 -14.99 8.57 14.32
C THR A 294 -13.87 9.61 14.18
N ALA A 295 -13.34 10.09 15.29
CA ALA A 295 -12.26 11.07 15.35
C ALA A 295 -10.89 10.47 15.02
N ALA A 296 -9.86 11.30 14.97
CA ALA A 296 -8.47 10.85 14.87
C ALA A 296 -8.15 9.85 16.01
N GLY A 297 -7.44 8.78 15.69
CA GLY A 297 -7.18 7.68 16.63
C GLY A 297 -8.26 6.58 16.66
N SER A 298 -9.37 6.75 15.95
CA SER A 298 -10.40 5.71 15.82
C SER A 298 -10.13 4.76 14.66
N LEU A 299 -10.69 3.54 14.76
CA LEU A 299 -10.64 2.56 13.68
C LEU A 299 -11.36 3.06 12.41
N TYR A 300 -12.48 3.76 12.58
CA TYR A 300 -13.19 4.38 11.45
C TYR A 300 -12.33 5.41 10.73
N TYR A 301 -11.71 6.32 11.48
CA TYR A 301 -10.82 7.34 10.91
C TYR A 301 -9.66 6.73 10.13
N MET A 302 -9.03 5.70 10.70
CA MET A 302 -7.94 4.96 10.05
C MET A 302 -8.39 4.34 8.73
N GLY A 303 -9.48 3.59 8.71
CA GLY A 303 -10.02 3.01 7.47
C GLY A 303 -10.38 4.07 6.43
N LYS A 304 -10.89 5.22 6.86
CA LYS A 304 -11.18 6.34 5.97
C LYS A 304 -9.92 7.00 5.39
N LYS A 305 -8.84 7.09 6.16
CA LYS A 305 -7.54 7.61 5.70
C LYS A 305 -6.92 6.70 4.63
N ILE A 306 -7.04 5.40 4.79
CA ILE A 306 -6.49 4.42 3.84
C ILE A 306 -7.21 4.49 2.50
N SER A 307 -8.55 4.49 2.49
CA SER A 307 -9.33 4.30 1.26
C SER A 307 -10.11 5.53 0.80
N GLY A 308 -10.26 6.55 1.65
CA GLY A 308 -11.15 7.69 1.41
C GLY A 308 -12.66 7.36 1.46
N SER A 309 -13.02 6.09 1.71
CA SER A 309 -14.40 5.58 1.64
C SER A 309 -14.99 5.31 3.03
N ALA A 310 -16.21 5.79 3.28
CA ALA A 310 -16.94 5.49 4.51
C ALA A 310 -17.34 3.99 4.59
N ALA A 311 -17.65 3.36 3.46
CA ALA A 311 -17.98 1.94 3.43
C ALA A 311 -16.77 1.08 3.83
N TYR A 312 -15.59 1.41 3.31
CA TYR A 312 -14.35 0.74 3.72
C TYR A 312 -14.02 1.00 5.19
N ALA A 313 -14.21 2.25 5.66
CA ALA A 313 -13.95 2.58 7.06
C ALA A 313 -14.80 1.73 8.04
N ASN A 314 -16.06 1.50 7.71
CA ASN A 314 -16.94 0.62 8.49
C ASN A 314 -16.47 -0.85 8.40
N LEU A 315 -16.20 -1.36 7.22
CA LEU A 315 -15.71 -2.73 7.03
C LEU A 315 -14.41 -2.97 7.81
N PHE A 316 -13.48 -2.02 7.74
CA PHE A 316 -12.21 -2.08 8.45
C PHE A 316 -12.42 -2.15 9.98
N ARG A 317 -13.23 -1.22 10.54
CA ARG A 317 -13.58 -1.24 11.97
C ARG A 317 -14.20 -2.56 12.36
N ASP A 318 -15.17 -3.06 11.60
CA ASP A 318 -15.88 -4.30 11.90
C ASP A 318 -14.92 -5.51 11.85
N ARG A 319 -13.94 -5.51 10.95
CA ARG A 319 -12.89 -6.54 10.89
C ARG A 319 -12.00 -6.54 12.12
N VAL A 320 -11.48 -5.38 12.49
CA VAL A 320 -10.63 -5.27 13.70
C VAL A 320 -11.43 -5.68 14.93
N SER A 321 -12.64 -5.18 15.08
CA SER A 321 -13.51 -5.50 16.22
C SER A 321 -13.83 -7.00 16.30
N ALA A 322 -14.07 -7.67 15.17
CA ALA A 322 -14.33 -9.11 15.14
C ALA A 322 -13.11 -9.93 15.61
N VAL A 323 -11.89 -9.53 15.24
CA VAL A 323 -10.66 -10.18 15.70
C VAL A 323 -10.47 -9.97 17.20
N VAL A 324 -10.53 -8.72 17.67
CA VAL A 324 -10.34 -8.37 19.09
C VAL A 324 -11.38 -9.09 19.97
N ALA A 325 -12.63 -9.19 19.52
CA ALA A 325 -13.69 -9.90 20.27
C ALA A 325 -13.53 -11.44 20.28
N ALA A 326 -12.74 -11.99 19.35
CA ALA A 326 -12.49 -13.44 19.26
C ALA A 326 -11.19 -13.88 19.97
N ILE A 327 -10.28 -12.94 20.28
CA ILE A 327 -9.07 -13.19 21.09
C ILE A 327 -9.41 -13.42 22.55
#